data_25ea5af6e1bd0071997e316b5ce8b687
#
_entry.id   25ea5af6e1bd0071997e316b5ce8b687
#
_cell.length_a   1.000
_cell.length_b   1.000
_cell.length_c   1.000
_cell.angle_alpha   90.00
_cell.angle_beta   90.00
_cell.angle_gamma   90.00
#
_symmetry.space_group_name_H-M   'P 1'
#
loop_
_entity.id
_entity.type
_entity.pdbx_description
1 polymer ?
#
loop_
_entity_poly.entity_id
_entity_poly.type
_entity_poly.pdbx_seq_one_letter_code
_entity_poly.pdbx_strand_id
1 'polypeptide(L)'
;MKLTIIGASGHGRVVADIAVLCGYEEVEFLDDDPSINNCGRWPVVGASSLAQSVENDLFIAIGNAKIRKKMMEGSSDKKFPALIHPKAVVSPEAAVGSGTVVMAGAVVNPGARVGKGCIINTCASVDHDCMIEDFVHVSVGAHIAGAVRIGERTWIGAGATVSNSIAISQDCVIGAGAVVINDIEIKGVYIGMPARIMDKSKISWGGDFSAHIMYNFGPSKAAVLYHGEQRRRGA
;
A
#
# COMPACT_ATOMS: atom_id res chain seq x y z
N MET A 1 19.55 1.29 -15.99
CA MET A 1 19.45 1.29 -14.52
C MET A 1 18.78 0.00 -14.07
N LYS A 2 19.17 -0.55 -12.89
CA LYS A 2 18.58 -1.76 -12.31
C LYS A 2 17.81 -1.45 -11.04
N LEU A 3 16.66 -2.14 -10.82
CA LEU A 3 15.83 -2.06 -9.62
C LEU A 3 15.61 -3.45 -9.04
N THR A 4 15.84 -3.62 -7.76
CA THR A 4 15.42 -4.81 -7.00
C THR A 4 14.15 -4.49 -6.23
N ILE A 5 13.11 -5.32 -6.36
CA ILE A 5 11.81 -5.15 -5.71
C ILE A 5 11.62 -6.25 -4.65
N ILE A 6 11.28 -5.89 -3.43
CA ILE A 6 10.90 -6.85 -2.39
C ILE A 6 9.39 -7.05 -2.42
N GLY A 7 8.95 -8.30 -2.62
CA GLY A 7 7.54 -8.71 -2.69
C GLY A 7 7.07 -9.04 -4.10
N ALA A 8 7.19 -10.33 -4.48
CA ALA A 8 6.83 -10.86 -5.80
C ALA A 8 5.33 -11.22 -5.91
N SER A 9 4.46 -10.27 -5.58
CA SER A 9 2.99 -10.40 -5.61
C SER A 9 2.36 -9.63 -6.78
N GLY A 10 1.02 -9.63 -6.86
CA GLY A 10 0.30 -8.81 -7.84
C GLY A 10 0.64 -7.32 -7.75
N HIS A 11 0.80 -6.78 -6.52
CA HIS A 11 1.26 -5.41 -6.31
C HIS A 11 2.69 -5.21 -6.81
N GLY A 12 3.59 -6.14 -6.48
CA GLY A 12 4.98 -6.11 -6.97
C GLY A 12 5.05 -6.07 -8.49
N ARG A 13 4.22 -6.87 -9.18
CA ARG A 13 4.16 -6.88 -10.64
C ARG A 13 3.74 -5.52 -11.22
N VAL A 14 2.76 -4.85 -10.60
CA VAL A 14 2.37 -3.48 -11.01
C VAL A 14 3.51 -2.49 -10.79
N VAL A 15 4.21 -2.58 -9.65
CA VAL A 15 5.38 -1.74 -9.37
C VAL A 15 6.49 -1.96 -10.40
N ALA A 16 6.74 -3.21 -10.80
CA ALA A 16 7.74 -3.53 -11.82
C ALA A 16 7.40 -2.93 -13.20
N ASP A 17 6.12 -2.99 -13.61
CA ASP A 17 5.68 -2.32 -14.85
C ASP A 17 5.92 -0.80 -14.77
N ILE A 18 5.63 -0.17 -13.63
CA ILE A 18 5.88 1.26 -13.41
C ILE A 18 7.38 1.56 -13.46
N ALA A 19 8.21 0.73 -12.83
CA ALA A 19 9.67 0.90 -12.83
C ALA A 19 10.23 0.93 -14.25
N VAL A 20 9.79 0.02 -15.13
CA VAL A 20 10.20 0.02 -16.54
C VAL A 20 9.77 1.31 -17.24
N LEU A 21 8.57 1.81 -16.99
CA LEU A 21 8.09 3.09 -17.53
C LEU A 21 8.85 4.29 -16.97
N CYS A 22 9.47 4.16 -15.79
CA CYS A 22 10.36 5.15 -15.17
C CYS A 22 11.82 5.03 -15.65
N GLY A 23 12.13 4.12 -16.61
CA GLY A 23 13.45 3.99 -17.23
C GLY A 23 14.38 2.96 -16.59
N TYR A 24 13.87 2.07 -15.74
CA TYR A 24 14.62 0.90 -15.29
C TYR A 24 14.64 -0.16 -16.39
N GLU A 25 15.84 -0.54 -16.85
CA GLU A 25 16.06 -1.51 -17.93
C GLU A 25 16.04 -2.95 -17.39
N GLU A 26 16.48 -3.11 -16.13
CA GLU A 26 16.53 -4.39 -15.45
C GLU A 26 15.70 -4.32 -14.17
N VAL A 27 14.84 -5.31 -13.97
CA VAL A 27 14.04 -5.48 -12.74
C VAL A 27 14.17 -6.92 -12.28
N GLU A 28 14.38 -7.11 -10.99
CA GLU A 28 14.38 -8.40 -10.33
C GLU A 28 13.62 -8.33 -9.01
N PHE A 29 13.29 -9.49 -8.45
CA PHE A 29 12.55 -9.58 -7.21
C PHE A 29 13.32 -10.33 -6.13
N LEU A 30 13.02 -9.95 -4.87
CA LEU A 30 13.29 -10.74 -3.68
C LEU A 30 11.95 -11.10 -3.04
N ASP A 31 11.77 -12.38 -2.68
CA ASP A 31 10.59 -12.86 -1.96
C ASP A 31 10.94 -13.99 -1.02
N ASP A 32 10.26 -14.08 0.13
CA ASP A 32 10.53 -15.10 1.14
C ASP A 32 9.77 -16.41 0.87
N ASP A 33 8.91 -16.46 -0.15
CA ASP A 33 8.29 -17.69 -0.60
C ASP A 33 9.19 -18.40 -1.63
N PRO A 34 9.86 -19.52 -1.24
CA PRO A 34 10.80 -20.21 -2.12
C PRO A 34 10.14 -20.90 -3.31
N SER A 35 8.81 -20.96 -3.35
CA SER A 35 8.06 -21.53 -4.48
C SER A 35 7.89 -20.54 -5.64
N ILE A 36 8.14 -19.25 -5.42
CA ILE A 36 7.98 -18.21 -6.42
C ILE A 36 9.31 -17.98 -7.13
N ASN A 37 9.43 -18.44 -8.36
CA ASN A 37 10.64 -18.25 -9.18
C ASN A 37 10.59 -17.01 -10.07
N ASN A 38 9.37 -16.50 -10.36
CA ASN A 38 9.17 -15.35 -11.22
C ASN A 38 7.94 -14.54 -10.76
N CYS A 39 8.00 -13.23 -10.93
CA CYS A 39 6.86 -12.33 -10.82
C CYS A 39 6.54 -11.75 -12.21
N GLY A 40 5.58 -12.36 -12.92
CA GLY A 40 5.38 -12.09 -14.35
C GLY A 40 6.60 -12.51 -15.16
N ARG A 41 7.20 -11.56 -15.91
CA ARG A 41 8.40 -11.81 -16.74
C ARG A 41 9.73 -11.63 -15.99
N TRP A 42 9.69 -11.16 -14.74
CA TRP A 42 10.90 -10.83 -13.97
C TRP A 42 11.28 -11.95 -13.01
N PRO A 43 12.58 -12.26 -12.87
CA PRO A 43 13.04 -13.33 -11.98
C PRO A 43 12.91 -12.94 -10.51
N VAL A 44 12.66 -13.93 -9.65
CA VAL A 44 12.90 -13.85 -8.21
C VAL A 44 14.28 -14.45 -7.94
N VAL A 45 15.20 -13.62 -7.46
CA VAL A 45 16.63 -13.99 -7.35
C VAL A 45 17.04 -14.40 -5.94
N GLY A 46 16.12 -14.36 -4.98
CA GLY A 46 16.37 -14.82 -3.61
C GLY A 46 15.39 -14.27 -2.58
N ALA A 47 15.68 -14.53 -1.31
CA ALA A 47 14.88 -14.08 -0.18
C ALA A 47 15.12 -12.60 0.15
N SER A 48 14.15 -11.97 0.85
CA SER A 48 14.23 -10.57 1.27
C SER A 48 15.45 -10.25 2.15
N SER A 49 16.02 -11.25 2.83
CA SER A 49 17.26 -11.13 3.61
C SER A 49 18.47 -10.68 2.78
N LEU A 50 18.45 -10.89 1.45
CA LEU A 50 19.50 -10.43 0.54
C LEU A 50 19.45 -8.92 0.26
N ALA A 51 18.42 -8.21 0.72
CA ALA A 51 18.28 -6.77 0.50
C ALA A 51 19.52 -5.95 0.90
N GLN A 52 20.22 -6.37 1.94
CA GLN A 52 21.45 -5.70 2.41
C GLN A 52 22.62 -5.81 1.42
N SER A 53 22.68 -6.89 0.64
CA SER A 53 23.74 -7.11 -0.35
C SER A 53 23.42 -6.51 -1.74
N VAL A 54 22.21 -5.97 -1.92
CA VAL A 54 21.83 -5.30 -3.17
C VAL A 54 22.60 -3.98 -3.32
N GLU A 55 23.24 -3.76 -4.46
CA GLU A 55 24.01 -2.54 -4.75
C GLU A 55 23.19 -1.49 -5.56
N ASN A 56 22.13 -1.93 -6.23
CA ASN A 56 21.25 -1.09 -7.04
C ASN A 56 20.09 -0.50 -6.22
N ASP A 57 19.26 0.32 -6.86
CA ASP A 57 18.07 0.89 -6.24
C ASP A 57 17.15 -0.22 -5.71
N LEU A 58 16.54 0.00 -4.54
CA LEU A 58 15.66 -0.96 -3.86
C LEU A 58 14.24 -0.39 -3.73
N PHE A 59 13.23 -1.22 -3.94
CA PHE A 59 11.83 -0.84 -3.73
C PHE A 59 11.08 -1.91 -2.92
N ILE A 60 10.20 -1.51 -2.01
CA ILE A 60 9.45 -2.44 -1.16
C ILE A 60 7.99 -2.45 -1.61
N ALA A 61 7.59 -3.50 -2.36
CA ALA A 61 6.25 -3.67 -2.91
C ALA A 61 5.36 -4.54 -1.99
N ILE A 62 5.31 -4.20 -0.70
CA ILE A 62 4.52 -4.90 0.30
C ILE A 62 3.39 -4.01 0.78
N GLY A 63 2.13 -4.48 0.65
CA GLY A 63 0.93 -3.72 1.04
C GLY A 63 0.85 -3.42 2.54
N ASN A 64 1.37 -4.31 3.40
CA ASN A 64 1.36 -4.10 4.86
C ASN A 64 2.32 -2.98 5.26
N ALA A 65 1.79 -1.87 5.75
CA ALA A 65 2.55 -0.66 6.09
C ALA A 65 3.62 -0.91 7.17
N LYS A 66 3.34 -1.75 8.16
CA LYS A 66 4.29 -2.05 9.25
C LYS A 66 5.49 -2.86 8.74
N ILE A 67 5.22 -3.84 7.87
CA ILE A 67 6.28 -4.64 7.24
C ILE A 67 7.10 -3.75 6.31
N ARG A 68 6.45 -2.94 5.47
CA ARG A 68 7.10 -2.01 4.55
C ARG A 68 8.00 -1.02 5.29
N LYS A 69 7.49 -0.44 6.42
CA LYS A 69 8.28 0.44 7.30
C LYS A 69 9.51 -0.27 7.86
N LYS A 70 9.31 -1.45 8.49
CA LYS A 70 10.41 -2.23 9.09
C LYS A 70 11.51 -2.55 8.07
N MET A 71 11.13 -2.95 6.85
CA MET A 71 12.10 -3.28 5.81
C MET A 71 12.86 -2.05 5.32
N MET A 72 12.16 -0.93 5.11
CA MET A 72 12.79 0.30 4.67
C MET A 72 13.75 0.87 5.72
N GLU A 73 13.37 0.84 7.01
CA GLU A 73 14.22 1.25 8.11
C GLU A 73 15.42 0.32 8.30
N GLY A 74 15.21 -0.99 8.12
CA GLY A 74 16.29 -2.00 8.18
C GLY A 74 17.28 -1.91 7.01
N SER A 75 16.98 -1.14 5.96
CA SER A 75 17.83 -0.95 4.77
C SER A 75 18.08 0.54 4.51
N SER A 76 18.29 1.31 5.58
CA SER A 76 18.39 2.79 5.53
C SER A 76 19.59 3.32 4.73
N ASP A 77 20.58 2.48 4.48
CA ASP A 77 21.75 2.75 3.62
C ASP A 77 21.44 2.61 2.12
N LYS A 78 20.27 2.06 1.77
CA LYS A 78 19.85 1.84 0.38
C LYS A 78 19.10 3.04 -0.18
N LYS A 79 19.18 3.20 -1.51
CA LYS A 79 18.43 4.21 -2.23
C LYS A 79 17.05 3.66 -2.60
N PHE A 80 16.01 4.34 -2.12
CA PHE A 80 14.61 4.05 -2.42
C PHE A 80 14.04 5.10 -3.38
N PRO A 81 13.90 4.81 -4.68
CA PRO A 81 13.32 5.77 -5.62
C PRO A 81 11.84 6.02 -5.34
N ALA A 82 11.36 7.22 -5.60
CA ALA A 82 9.93 7.44 -5.81
C ALA A 82 9.60 7.00 -7.24
N LEU A 83 8.61 6.10 -7.40
CA LEU A 83 8.17 5.61 -8.70
C LEU A 83 6.85 6.28 -9.07
N ILE A 84 6.88 7.14 -10.08
CA ILE A 84 5.70 7.88 -10.54
C ILE A 84 5.34 7.41 -11.94
N HIS A 85 4.18 6.77 -12.09
CA HIS A 85 3.71 6.31 -13.40
C HIS A 85 3.56 7.49 -14.36
N PRO A 86 4.02 7.41 -15.63
CA PRO A 86 3.92 8.51 -16.60
C PRO A 86 2.50 9.01 -16.90
N LYS A 87 1.48 8.22 -16.56
CA LYS A 87 0.06 8.60 -16.66
C LYS A 87 -0.54 9.06 -15.33
N ALA A 88 0.25 9.23 -14.28
CA ALA A 88 -0.15 9.96 -13.09
C ALA A 88 0.01 11.46 -13.34
N VAL A 89 -0.84 12.27 -12.71
CA VAL A 89 -0.76 13.73 -12.74
C VAL A 89 -0.25 14.21 -11.38
N VAL A 90 1.00 14.57 -11.30
CA VAL A 90 1.62 15.08 -10.06
C VAL A 90 2.02 16.52 -10.29
N SER A 91 1.49 17.43 -9.48
CA SER A 91 1.82 18.85 -9.56
C SER A 91 3.32 19.07 -9.30
N PRO A 92 3.98 19.99 -9.99
CA PRO A 92 5.36 20.40 -9.67
C PRO A 92 5.50 21.05 -8.28
N GLU A 93 4.39 21.52 -7.68
CA GLU A 93 4.35 22.04 -6.32
C GLU A 93 4.08 20.97 -5.26
N ALA A 94 3.83 19.72 -5.66
CA ALA A 94 3.66 18.60 -4.75
C ALA A 94 5.02 17.98 -4.41
N ALA A 95 5.12 17.40 -3.20
CA ALA A 95 6.28 16.62 -2.78
C ALA A 95 5.91 15.15 -2.60
N VAL A 96 6.74 14.24 -3.14
CA VAL A 96 6.58 12.80 -3.01
C VAL A 96 7.84 12.20 -2.40
N GLY A 97 7.70 11.53 -1.25
CA GLY A 97 8.79 10.95 -0.48
C GLY A 97 9.39 9.70 -1.12
N SER A 98 10.61 9.35 -0.70
CA SER A 98 11.36 8.19 -1.16
C SER A 98 10.60 6.87 -0.92
N GLY A 99 10.76 5.89 -1.80
CA GLY A 99 10.10 4.60 -1.70
C GLY A 99 8.57 4.65 -1.89
N THR A 100 8.03 5.79 -2.30
CA THR A 100 6.60 5.96 -2.60
C THR A 100 6.32 5.62 -4.05
N VAL A 101 5.18 4.96 -4.30
CA VAL A 101 4.68 4.74 -5.66
C VAL A 101 3.40 5.54 -5.90
N VAL A 102 3.35 6.23 -7.04
CA VAL A 102 2.16 6.91 -7.57
C VAL A 102 1.76 6.20 -8.85
N MET A 103 0.62 5.51 -8.82
CA MET A 103 0.18 4.60 -9.89
C MET A 103 -0.56 5.33 -11.01
N ALA A 104 -0.88 4.57 -12.07
CA ALA A 104 -1.57 5.09 -13.25
C ALA A 104 -2.87 5.80 -12.91
N GLY A 105 -3.09 6.98 -13.51
CA GLY A 105 -4.29 7.78 -13.33
C GLY A 105 -4.46 8.43 -11.95
N ALA A 106 -3.49 8.24 -11.04
CA ALA A 106 -3.51 8.93 -9.76
C ALA A 106 -3.20 10.42 -9.94
N VAL A 107 -3.79 11.25 -9.08
CA VAL A 107 -3.62 12.71 -9.10
C VAL A 107 -3.08 13.18 -7.75
N VAL A 108 -2.04 14.01 -7.76
CA VAL A 108 -1.49 14.68 -6.57
C VAL A 108 -1.40 16.17 -6.86
N ASN A 109 -2.26 16.95 -6.22
CA ASN A 109 -2.48 18.36 -6.51
C ASN A 109 -1.45 19.30 -5.82
N PRO A 110 -1.44 20.62 -6.18
CA PRO A 110 -0.50 21.60 -5.64
C PRO A 110 -0.49 21.66 -4.11
N GLY A 111 0.69 21.84 -3.52
CA GLY A 111 0.86 21.95 -2.08
C GLY A 111 0.76 20.62 -1.31
N ALA A 112 0.30 19.54 -1.94
CA ALA A 112 0.21 18.24 -1.29
C ALA A 112 1.62 17.68 -0.97
N ARG A 113 1.75 17.10 0.22
CA ARG A 113 2.98 16.44 0.69
C ARG A 113 2.69 14.99 0.99
N VAL A 114 3.31 14.09 0.25
CA VAL A 114 3.21 12.63 0.44
C VAL A 114 4.52 12.13 1.02
N GLY A 115 4.46 11.49 2.17
CA GLY A 115 5.59 10.95 2.90
C GLY A 115 6.30 9.80 2.18
N LYS A 116 7.30 9.20 2.84
CA LYS A 116 8.07 8.07 2.32
C LYS A 116 7.29 6.76 2.41
N GLY A 117 7.59 5.83 1.51
CA GLY A 117 7.03 4.49 1.52
C GLY A 117 5.51 4.44 1.35
N CYS A 118 4.88 5.49 0.81
CA CYS A 118 3.44 5.53 0.56
C CYS A 118 3.05 4.77 -0.70
N ILE A 119 1.77 4.43 -0.80
CA ILE A 119 1.15 3.88 -2.00
C ILE A 119 -0.02 4.78 -2.37
N ILE A 120 0.11 5.55 -3.45
CA ILE A 120 -1.01 6.28 -4.07
C ILE A 120 -1.44 5.44 -5.28
N ASN A 121 -2.49 4.65 -5.06
CA ASN A 121 -2.86 3.56 -5.94
C ASN A 121 -3.59 4.07 -7.21
N THR A 122 -3.90 3.18 -8.13
CA THR A 122 -4.53 3.45 -9.43
C THR A 122 -5.77 4.34 -9.27
N CYS A 123 -5.81 5.44 -10.03
CA CYS A 123 -6.91 6.41 -10.03
C CYS A 123 -7.26 7.02 -8.65
N ALA A 124 -6.37 6.94 -7.67
CA ALA A 124 -6.55 7.66 -6.41
C ALA A 124 -6.26 9.15 -6.58
N SER A 125 -6.88 10.01 -5.76
CA SER A 125 -6.56 11.44 -5.75
C SER A 125 -6.20 11.96 -4.36
N VAL A 126 -5.18 12.80 -4.31
CA VAL A 126 -4.77 13.60 -3.16
C VAL A 126 -4.86 15.05 -3.58
N ASP A 127 -5.81 15.77 -3.03
CA ASP A 127 -6.10 17.14 -3.42
C ASP A 127 -5.12 18.14 -2.76
N HIS A 128 -5.30 19.43 -3.07
CA HIS A 128 -4.39 20.50 -2.67
C HIS A 128 -4.16 20.59 -1.17
N ASP A 129 -2.95 20.97 -0.75
CA ASP A 129 -2.54 21.22 0.64
C ASP A 129 -2.68 20.04 1.60
N CYS A 130 -2.84 18.82 1.07
CA CYS A 130 -2.91 17.60 1.87
C CYS A 130 -1.55 17.24 2.49
N MET A 131 -1.60 16.68 3.71
CA MET A 131 -0.45 16.10 4.43
C MET A 131 -0.69 14.59 4.58
N ILE A 132 -0.04 13.79 3.77
CA ILE A 132 -0.08 12.33 3.84
C ILE A 132 1.24 11.87 4.48
N GLU A 133 1.16 11.38 5.71
CA GLU A 133 2.34 10.93 6.44
C GLU A 133 2.95 9.64 5.87
N ASP A 134 4.05 9.17 6.46
CA ASP A 134 4.82 8.04 5.97
C ASP A 134 4.01 6.73 5.95
N PHE A 135 4.29 5.89 4.97
CA PHE A 135 3.73 4.54 4.83
C PHE A 135 2.20 4.46 4.70
N VAL A 136 1.52 5.56 4.41
CA VAL A 136 0.09 5.57 4.12
C VAL A 136 -0.20 4.83 2.82
N HIS A 137 -1.36 4.16 2.75
CA HIS A 137 -1.87 3.55 1.53
C HIS A 137 -3.21 4.17 1.17
N VAL A 138 -3.24 4.99 0.12
CA VAL A 138 -4.47 5.47 -0.53
C VAL A 138 -4.80 4.48 -1.65
N SER A 139 -5.83 3.65 -1.43
CA SER A 139 -6.16 2.52 -2.32
C SER A 139 -6.80 2.96 -3.63
N VAL A 140 -7.04 1.99 -4.51
CA VAL A 140 -7.63 2.18 -5.84
C VAL A 140 -8.88 3.06 -5.77
N GLY A 141 -8.90 4.16 -6.53
CA GLY A 141 -10.04 5.06 -6.64
C GLY A 141 -10.48 5.74 -5.34
N ALA A 142 -9.63 5.77 -4.32
CA ALA A 142 -9.93 6.55 -3.11
C ALA A 142 -9.61 8.03 -3.34
N HIS A 143 -10.43 8.90 -2.77
CA HIS A 143 -10.38 10.35 -2.99
C HIS A 143 -10.18 11.11 -1.69
N ILE A 144 -9.10 11.88 -1.61
CA ILE A 144 -8.76 12.73 -0.48
C ILE A 144 -8.96 14.17 -0.91
N ALA A 145 -9.94 14.87 -0.32
CA ALA A 145 -10.23 16.26 -0.63
C ALA A 145 -9.20 17.22 0.00
N GLY A 146 -9.31 18.52 -0.28
CA GLY A 146 -8.30 19.52 0.07
C GLY A 146 -8.02 19.67 1.57
N ALA A 147 -6.77 19.97 1.90
CA ALA A 147 -6.27 20.25 3.25
C ALA A 147 -6.47 19.11 4.27
N VAL A 148 -6.58 17.87 3.83
CA VAL A 148 -6.70 16.67 4.68
C VAL A 148 -5.33 16.28 5.24
N ARG A 149 -5.32 15.80 6.50
CA ARG A 149 -4.14 15.21 7.15
C ARG A 149 -4.38 13.74 7.43
N ILE A 150 -3.48 12.85 6.97
CA ILE A 150 -3.58 11.42 7.21
C ILE A 150 -2.32 10.95 7.91
N GLY A 151 -2.51 10.43 9.13
CA GLY A 151 -1.44 9.93 9.99
C GLY A 151 -0.80 8.65 9.47
N GLU A 152 0.44 8.44 9.92
CA GLU A 152 1.36 7.39 9.49
C GLU A 152 0.69 5.99 9.47
N ARG A 153 1.02 5.18 8.48
CA ARG A 153 0.53 3.79 8.30
C ARG A 153 -0.98 3.63 8.16
N THR A 154 -1.73 4.72 8.03
CA THR A 154 -3.18 4.63 7.80
C THR A 154 -3.46 4.10 6.41
N TRP A 155 -4.50 3.27 6.31
CA TRP A 155 -4.98 2.70 5.06
C TRP A 155 -6.35 3.28 4.72
N ILE A 156 -6.44 3.96 3.57
CA ILE A 156 -7.68 4.44 2.99
C ILE A 156 -8.14 3.40 1.96
N GLY A 157 -9.24 2.72 2.22
CA GLY A 157 -9.77 1.62 1.41
C GLY A 157 -10.23 2.06 0.02
N ALA A 158 -10.38 1.08 -0.88
CA ALA A 158 -10.76 1.32 -2.26
C ALA A 158 -12.07 2.12 -2.37
N GLY A 159 -12.09 3.17 -3.20
CA GLY A 159 -13.27 4.02 -3.40
C GLY A 159 -13.72 4.82 -2.18
N ALA A 160 -12.96 4.84 -1.09
CA ALA A 160 -13.29 5.68 0.06
C ALA A 160 -13.08 7.17 -0.25
N THR A 161 -13.85 8.03 0.40
CA THR A 161 -13.77 9.49 0.23
C THR A 161 -13.54 10.15 1.59
N VAL A 162 -12.60 11.09 1.65
CA VAL A 162 -12.34 11.92 2.83
C VAL A 162 -12.67 13.37 2.49
N SER A 163 -13.58 13.98 3.26
CA SER A 163 -13.97 15.39 3.08
C SER A 163 -12.85 16.36 3.42
N ASN A 164 -13.00 17.61 2.96
CA ASN A 164 -12.00 18.67 3.17
C ASN A 164 -11.65 18.90 4.64
N SER A 165 -10.39 19.24 4.88
CA SER A 165 -9.85 19.68 6.18
C SER A 165 -9.97 18.65 7.31
N ILE A 166 -10.20 17.38 7.00
CA ILE A 166 -10.29 16.28 7.96
C ILE A 166 -8.88 15.83 8.40
N ALA A 167 -8.76 15.54 9.69
CA ALA A 167 -7.58 14.89 10.26
C ALA A 167 -7.89 13.43 10.61
N ILE A 168 -7.05 12.49 10.14
CA ILE A 168 -7.15 11.06 10.45
C ILE A 168 -5.87 10.65 11.17
N SER A 169 -6.03 10.10 12.37
CA SER A 169 -4.94 9.60 13.20
C SER A 169 -4.17 8.45 12.51
N GLN A 170 -2.98 8.15 13.02
CA GLN A 170 -2.14 7.06 12.55
C GLN A 170 -2.76 5.67 12.78
N ASP A 171 -2.30 4.66 12.03
CA ASP A 171 -2.73 3.25 12.17
C ASP A 171 -4.24 3.03 12.03
N CYS A 172 -4.96 3.91 11.36
CA CYS A 172 -6.37 3.75 11.05
C CYS A 172 -6.57 2.91 9.78
N VAL A 173 -7.73 2.25 9.69
CA VAL A 173 -8.21 1.59 8.48
C VAL A 173 -9.57 2.20 8.13
N ILE A 174 -9.65 2.87 7.00
CA ILE A 174 -10.89 3.34 6.41
C ILE A 174 -11.35 2.28 5.42
N GLY A 175 -12.52 1.71 5.65
CA GLY A 175 -13.07 0.63 4.82
C GLY A 175 -13.37 1.08 3.38
N ALA A 176 -13.43 0.12 2.46
CA ALA A 176 -13.77 0.40 1.08
C ALA A 176 -15.13 1.10 0.96
N GLY A 177 -15.22 2.13 0.12
CA GLY A 177 -16.43 2.92 -0.09
C GLY A 177 -16.90 3.75 1.10
N ALA A 178 -16.14 3.83 2.19
CA ALA A 178 -16.50 4.65 3.34
C ALA A 178 -16.36 6.15 3.03
N VAL A 179 -17.20 6.97 3.66
CA VAL A 179 -17.17 8.44 3.52
C VAL A 179 -16.85 9.06 4.88
N VAL A 180 -15.65 9.64 5.01
CA VAL A 180 -15.18 10.31 6.22
C VAL A 180 -15.53 11.78 6.15
N ILE A 181 -16.37 12.25 7.09
CA ILE A 181 -16.86 13.64 7.18
C ILE A 181 -16.52 14.31 8.51
N ASN A 182 -15.82 13.61 9.41
CA ASN A 182 -15.36 14.14 10.69
C ASN A 182 -13.95 13.64 10.97
N ASP A 183 -13.24 14.35 11.83
CA ASP A 183 -11.93 13.95 12.31
C ASP A 183 -11.96 12.56 12.97
N ILE A 184 -10.88 11.82 12.81
CA ILE A 184 -10.68 10.50 13.39
C ILE A 184 -9.44 10.55 14.30
N GLU A 185 -9.67 10.71 15.59
CA GLU A 185 -8.62 10.82 16.60
C GLU A 185 -8.17 9.47 17.15
N ILE A 186 -9.07 8.48 17.14
CA ILE A 186 -8.83 7.17 17.75
C ILE A 186 -8.47 6.17 16.65
N LYS A 187 -7.35 5.47 16.84
CA LYS A 187 -6.96 4.35 16.00
C LYS A 187 -8.07 3.28 15.94
N GLY A 188 -8.42 2.85 14.74
CA GLY A 188 -9.50 1.87 14.57
C GLY A 188 -9.81 1.54 13.12
N VAL A 189 -10.85 0.75 12.92
CA VAL A 189 -11.45 0.46 11.63
C VAL A 189 -12.73 1.26 11.51
N TYR A 190 -12.86 2.06 10.46
CA TYR A 190 -13.98 2.94 10.20
C TYR A 190 -14.66 2.55 8.90
N ILE A 191 -15.96 2.32 8.92
CA ILE A 191 -16.74 1.84 7.78
C ILE A 191 -18.04 2.62 7.60
N GLY A 192 -18.56 2.59 6.40
CA GLY A 192 -19.90 3.13 6.09
C GLY A 192 -19.93 4.58 5.65
N MET A 193 -21.13 5.08 5.46
CA MET A 193 -21.45 6.44 5.01
C MET A 193 -22.54 7.06 5.91
N PRO A 194 -22.21 8.00 6.81
CA PRO A 194 -20.86 8.44 7.14
C PRO A 194 -20.05 7.37 7.87
N ALA A 195 -18.72 7.44 7.77
CA ALA A 195 -17.82 6.47 8.40
C ALA A 195 -17.95 6.49 9.93
N ARG A 196 -18.04 5.32 10.53
CA ARG A 196 -18.12 5.12 11.97
C ARG A 196 -17.14 4.03 12.40
N ILE A 197 -16.64 4.14 13.62
CA ILE A 197 -15.77 3.11 14.18
C ILE A 197 -16.53 1.76 14.23
N MET A 198 -15.88 0.72 13.77
CA MET A 198 -16.45 -0.62 13.72
C MET A 198 -16.33 -1.28 15.09
N ASP A 199 -17.49 -1.62 15.69
CA ASP A 199 -17.55 -2.44 16.88
C ASP A 199 -17.43 -3.92 16.50
N LYS A 200 -16.26 -4.51 16.76
CA LYS A 200 -15.97 -5.91 16.46
C LYS A 200 -16.91 -6.91 17.18
N SER A 201 -17.51 -6.50 18.30
CA SER A 201 -18.42 -7.37 19.08
C SER A 201 -19.78 -7.59 18.39
N LYS A 202 -20.13 -6.72 17.42
CA LYS A 202 -21.42 -6.78 16.72
C LYS A 202 -21.38 -7.51 15.37
N ILE A 203 -20.23 -8.05 14.99
CA ILE A 203 -20.06 -8.69 13.69
C ILE A 203 -19.75 -10.19 13.91
N SER A 204 -20.74 -11.03 13.62
CA SER A 204 -20.56 -12.49 13.59
C SER A 204 -20.10 -12.92 12.19
N TRP A 205 -18.81 -12.89 11.94
CA TRP A 205 -18.21 -13.52 10.77
C TRP A 205 -17.29 -14.66 11.23
N GLY A 206 -17.43 -15.82 10.62
CA GLY A 206 -16.68 -17.03 10.98
C GLY A 206 -15.20 -17.04 10.54
N GLY A 207 -14.50 -15.91 10.59
CA GLY A 207 -13.09 -15.81 10.23
C GLY A 207 -12.43 -14.53 10.73
N ASP A 208 -11.10 -14.41 10.60
CA ASP A 208 -10.36 -13.21 10.97
C ASP A 208 -10.72 -12.04 10.04
N PHE A 209 -11.67 -11.23 10.48
CA PHE A 209 -12.19 -10.07 9.75
C PHE A 209 -11.10 -9.02 9.44
N SER A 210 -10.08 -8.92 10.29
CA SER A 210 -8.93 -8.04 10.06
C SER A 210 -8.16 -8.47 8.82
N ALA A 211 -8.03 -9.79 8.60
CA ALA A 211 -7.42 -10.34 7.40
C ALA A 211 -8.30 -10.07 6.15
N HIS A 212 -9.61 -10.15 6.26
CA HIS A 212 -10.51 -9.98 5.10
C HIS A 212 -10.57 -8.53 4.60
N ILE A 213 -10.57 -7.55 5.50
CA ILE A 213 -10.49 -6.12 5.14
C ILE A 213 -9.08 -5.73 4.70
N MET A 214 -8.04 -6.34 5.30
CA MET A 214 -6.65 -6.00 5.02
C MET A 214 -6.01 -6.82 3.89
N TYR A 215 -6.50 -8.01 3.55
CA TYR A 215 -5.77 -9.00 2.75
C TYR A 215 -6.45 -9.47 1.47
N ASN A 216 -7.51 -8.82 1.01
CA ASN A 216 -8.10 -9.19 -0.28
C ASN A 216 -7.23 -8.82 -1.51
N PHE A 217 -5.92 -8.59 -1.30
CA PHE A 217 -4.97 -8.33 -2.39
C PHE A 217 -3.63 -9.06 -2.17
N GLY A 218 -3.64 -10.39 -2.13
CA GLY A 218 -2.41 -11.16 -2.21
C GLY A 218 -2.61 -12.66 -2.00
N PRO A 219 -2.19 -13.52 -2.95
CA PRO A 219 -2.43 -14.96 -2.90
C PRO A 219 -1.56 -15.77 -1.93
N SER A 220 -0.66 -15.17 -1.17
CA SER A 220 0.39 -15.91 -0.46
C SER A 220 0.06 -16.49 0.92
N LYS A 221 -1.18 -16.43 1.41
CA LYS A 221 -1.58 -17.12 2.68
C LYS A 221 -2.94 -17.80 2.66
N ALA A 222 -3.68 -17.82 1.57
CA ALA A 222 -4.94 -18.57 1.46
C ALA A 222 -4.73 -20.09 1.36
N ALA A 223 -3.53 -20.56 1.01
CA ALA A 223 -3.26 -21.98 0.83
C ALA A 223 -3.05 -22.77 2.14
N VAL A 224 -2.75 -22.12 3.27
CA VAL A 224 -2.44 -22.81 4.53
C VAL A 224 -3.67 -23.08 5.40
N LEU A 225 -4.77 -22.38 5.20
CA LEU A 225 -5.99 -22.56 6.03
C LEU A 225 -7.07 -23.45 5.40
N TYR A 226 -6.95 -23.84 4.12
CA TYR A 226 -7.98 -24.67 3.48
C TYR A 226 -7.78 -26.20 3.61
N HIS A 227 -6.70 -26.66 4.22
CA HIS A 227 -6.44 -28.09 4.44
C HIS A 227 -6.77 -28.61 5.84
N GLY A 228 -7.34 -27.79 6.74
CA GLY A 228 -7.64 -28.16 8.14
C GLY A 228 -9.04 -28.73 8.39
N GLU A 229 -10.03 -28.54 7.54
CA GLU A 229 -11.44 -28.86 7.87
C GLU A 229 -12.13 -29.95 7.05
N GLN A 230 -11.44 -30.65 6.15
CA GLN A 230 -12.06 -31.76 5.42
C GLN A 230 -11.87 -33.16 6.04
N ARG A 231 -11.41 -33.28 7.31
CA ARG A 231 -11.26 -34.60 7.97
C ARG A 231 -12.16 -34.82 9.17
N ARG A 232 -13.31 -34.17 9.29
CA ARG A 232 -14.31 -34.50 10.35
C ARG A 232 -15.74 -34.43 9.83
N ARG A 233 -16.04 -35.13 8.73
CA ARG A 233 -17.41 -35.63 8.44
C ARG A 233 -17.28 -36.94 7.68
N GLY A 234 -17.22 -38.03 8.43
CA GLY A 234 -17.19 -39.40 7.89
C GLY A 234 -16.88 -40.40 8.98
N ALA A 235 -17.78 -40.60 9.89
CA ALA A 235 -18.02 -41.82 10.66
C ALA A 235 -19.42 -41.72 11.27
#